data_3f575bdc4d09ad74d63f327d02ff3840
#
_entry.id   3f575bdc4d09ad74d63f327d02ff3840
#
_cell.length_a   1.000
_cell.length_b   1.000
_cell.length_c   1.000
_cell.angle_alpha   90.00
_cell.angle_beta   90.00
_cell.angle_gamma   90.00
#
_symmetry.space_group_name_H-M   'P 1'
#
loop_
_entity.id
_entity.type
_entity.pdbx_description
1 polymer ?
#
loop_
_entity_poly.entity_id
_entity_poly.type
_entity_poly.pdbx_seq_one_letter_code
_entity_poly.pdbx_strand_id
1 'polypeptide(L)'
;MARGVVVLHQHVSGQALEGLLEFSHVWIIFMFHANTNLAHGAANYLTGRMEQTTAKAKVRVPRLNGERRGVFATRSPHRPVPIGLSLATIRAVDVNKGFVEVSGADLIDGTPVLDLKPYLPFCDTPPSGTKSVFTPAWVLPDASSTGREPLSPLAVSWAPGAKDRLSDQWFQRGGSRFSLYDDISELHLFIEQVLSRDIRSAHQRKQNHIMSPGASHSGWWEVILDGIAIRYDIHLGSKLVIVATSL
;
A
#
# COMPACT_ATOMS: atom_id res chain seq x y z
N MET A 1 5.64 -8.16 5.57
CA MET A 1 5.46 -6.92 4.81
C MET A 1 5.08 -7.26 3.38
N ALA A 2 4.21 -6.45 2.76
CA ALA A 2 3.85 -6.63 1.35
C ALA A 2 5.11 -6.66 0.47
N ARG A 3 5.20 -7.64 -0.43
CA ARG A 3 6.26 -7.79 -1.42
C ARG A 3 5.77 -7.33 -2.79
N GLY A 4 6.70 -6.93 -3.64
CA GLY A 4 6.44 -6.55 -5.02
C GLY A 4 7.68 -6.71 -5.87
N VAL A 5 7.48 -6.74 -7.18
CA VAL A 5 8.57 -6.84 -8.15
C VAL A 5 8.53 -5.60 -9.05
N VAL A 6 9.65 -4.90 -9.13
CA VAL A 6 9.85 -3.83 -10.12
C VAL A 6 10.60 -4.44 -11.30
N VAL A 7 9.94 -4.45 -12.45
CA VAL A 7 10.52 -4.99 -13.69
C VAL A 7 10.97 -3.82 -14.57
N LEU A 8 12.20 -3.87 -15.04
CA LEU A 8 12.72 -2.87 -15.96
C LEU A 8 11.99 -2.94 -17.31
N HIS A 9 11.79 -1.76 -17.90
CA HIS A 9 11.27 -1.69 -19.26
C HIS A 9 12.28 -2.30 -20.26
N GLN A 10 11.80 -2.95 -21.31
CA GLN A 10 12.60 -3.68 -22.30
C GLN A 10 13.75 -2.86 -22.93
N HIS A 11 13.68 -1.53 -22.90
CA HIS A 11 14.73 -0.65 -23.42
C HIS A 11 15.80 -0.29 -22.38
N VAL A 12 15.63 -0.72 -21.12
CA VAL A 12 16.59 -0.49 -20.04
C VAL A 12 17.38 -1.77 -19.80
N SER A 13 18.69 -1.70 -19.94
CA SER A 13 19.55 -2.84 -19.66
C SER A 13 19.45 -3.25 -18.18
N GLY A 14 19.38 -4.55 -17.92
CA GLY A 14 19.44 -5.07 -16.54
C GLY A 14 20.74 -4.71 -15.81
N GLN A 15 21.82 -4.41 -16.55
CA GLN A 15 23.08 -3.91 -15.97
C GLN A 15 22.89 -2.60 -15.19
N ALA A 16 21.82 -1.84 -15.43
CA ALA A 16 21.49 -0.68 -14.62
C ALA A 16 21.17 -1.02 -13.14
N LEU A 17 20.93 -2.30 -12.83
CA LEU A 17 20.71 -2.80 -11.47
C LEU A 17 21.99 -3.31 -10.80
N GLU A 18 23.13 -3.32 -11.50
CA GLU A 18 24.38 -3.81 -10.94
C GLU A 18 24.77 -2.98 -9.71
N GLY A 19 25.18 -3.66 -8.64
CA GLY A 19 25.51 -3.04 -7.36
C GLY A 19 24.33 -2.66 -6.48
N LEU A 20 23.09 -2.68 -6.97
CA LEU A 20 21.93 -2.27 -6.18
C LEU A 20 21.69 -3.19 -4.96
N LEU A 21 22.05 -4.47 -5.04
CA LEU A 21 21.91 -5.42 -3.93
C LEU A 21 22.87 -5.11 -2.74
N GLU A 22 23.86 -4.29 -2.94
CA GLU A 22 24.74 -3.82 -1.85
C GLU A 22 24.05 -2.86 -0.89
N PHE A 23 22.89 -2.32 -1.29
CA PHE A 23 22.06 -1.43 -0.47
C PHE A 23 20.92 -2.20 0.17
N SER A 24 20.55 -1.83 1.38
CA SER A 24 19.42 -2.44 2.10
C SER A 24 18.07 -1.90 1.64
N HIS A 25 18.02 -0.65 1.17
CA HIS A 25 16.79 0.05 0.82
C HIS A 25 16.94 0.85 -0.47
N VAL A 26 15.79 1.06 -1.12
CA VAL A 26 15.68 1.82 -2.36
C VAL A 26 14.49 2.77 -2.31
N TRP A 27 14.69 4.00 -2.77
CA TRP A 27 13.62 4.92 -3.12
C TRP A 27 13.00 4.50 -4.44
N ILE A 28 11.69 4.32 -4.46
CA ILE A 28 10.90 4.06 -5.66
C ILE A 28 10.15 5.34 -5.99
N ILE A 29 10.46 5.93 -7.14
CA ILE A 29 9.77 7.08 -7.70
C ILE A 29 8.77 6.56 -8.71
N PHE A 30 7.48 6.84 -8.53
CA PHE A 30 6.43 6.24 -9.32
C PHE A 30 5.32 7.23 -9.66
N MET A 31 4.45 6.84 -10.59
CA MET A 31 3.31 7.64 -10.99
C MET A 31 2.01 7.05 -10.44
N PHE A 32 1.20 7.89 -9.79
CA PHE A 32 -0.16 7.50 -9.41
C PHE A 32 -1.02 7.36 -10.66
N HIS A 33 -1.37 6.15 -11.04
CA HIS A 33 -2.08 5.88 -12.29
C HIS A 33 -3.57 5.57 -12.11
N ALA A 34 -3.97 5.00 -10.97
CA ALA A 34 -5.33 4.50 -10.79
C ALA A 34 -6.35 5.57 -10.35
N ASN A 35 -5.90 6.71 -9.80
CA ASN A 35 -6.77 7.78 -9.30
C ASN A 35 -6.59 9.12 -10.03
N THR A 36 -5.92 9.11 -11.16
CA THR A 36 -5.60 10.31 -11.92
C THR A 36 -5.93 10.09 -13.40
N ASN A 37 -6.55 11.07 -14.03
CA ASN A 37 -6.67 11.09 -15.48
C ASN A 37 -5.30 11.44 -16.08
N LEU A 38 -4.41 10.44 -16.17
CA LEU A 38 -3.05 10.59 -16.69
C LEU A 38 -3.02 11.21 -18.10
N ALA A 39 -4.00 10.90 -18.93
CA ALA A 39 -4.10 11.45 -20.28
C ALA A 39 -4.19 12.99 -20.29
N HIS A 40 -4.73 13.60 -19.25
CA HIS A 40 -4.88 15.06 -19.17
C HIS A 40 -3.82 15.72 -18.26
N GLY A 41 -3.34 15.06 -17.22
CA GLY A 41 -2.44 15.68 -16.25
C GLY A 41 -0.98 15.68 -16.69
N ALA A 42 -0.42 14.54 -17.05
CA ALA A 42 1.00 14.41 -17.39
C ALA A 42 1.33 15.02 -18.76
N ALA A 43 0.46 14.84 -19.76
CA ALA A 43 0.64 15.41 -21.08
C ALA A 43 0.62 16.96 -21.03
N ASN A 44 -0.28 17.55 -20.27
CA ASN A 44 -0.38 19.00 -20.11
C ASN A 44 0.82 19.58 -19.34
N TYR A 45 1.35 18.83 -18.36
CA TYR A 45 2.54 19.26 -17.63
C TYR A 45 3.80 19.23 -18.51
N LEU A 46 3.98 18.17 -19.30
CA LEU A 46 5.12 18.00 -20.18
C LEU A 46 5.09 18.94 -21.40
N THR A 47 3.91 19.34 -21.85
CA THR A 47 3.74 20.21 -23.01
C THR A 47 3.64 21.69 -22.66
N GLY A 48 3.74 22.06 -21.38
CA GLY A 48 3.58 23.44 -20.91
C GLY A 48 2.17 24.01 -21.10
N ARG A 49 1.22 23.23 -21.59
CA ARG A 49 -0.19 23.59 -21.68
C ARG A 49 -0.85 23.39 -20.31
N MET A 50 -0.52 24.26 -19.38
CA MET A 50 -1.25 24.40 -18.12
C MET A 50 -2.63 25.05 -18.37
N GLU A 51 -3.47 24.40 -19.15
CA GLU A 51 -4.89 24.63 -18.99
C GLU A 51 -5.25 24.21 -17.58
N GLN A 52 -5.90 25.10 -16.83
CA GLN A 52 -6.27 25.01 -15.42
C GLN A 52 -6.48 23.57 -14.98
N THR A 53 -5.43 22.92 -14.51
CA THR A 53 -5.60 21.63 -13.86
C THR A 53 -6.47 21.91 -12.65
N THR A 54 -7.66 21.37 -12.62
CA THR A 54 -8.59 21.41 -11.47
C THR A 54 -8.02 20.62 -10.30
N ALA A 55 -6.70 20.68 -10.10
CA ALA A 55 -6.03 20.06 -8.98
C ALA A 55 -6.55 20.68 -7.70
N LYS A 56 -7.17 19.87 -6.88
CA LYS A 56 -7.74 20.34 -5.61
C LYS A 56 -6.63 20.84 -4.72
N ALA A 57 -6.67 22.14 -4.35
CA ALA A 57 -5.70 22.73 -3.41
C ALA A 57 -5.75 22.04 -2.03
N LYS A 58 -6.89 21.46 -1.65
CA LYS A 58 -7.08 20.75 -0.37
C LYS A 58 -7.72 19.38 -0.60
N VAL A 59 -7.20 18.37 0.09
CA VAL A 59 -7.69 16.99 0.07
C VAL A 59 -8.24 16.58 1.45
N ARG A 60 -9.17 15.64 1.46
CA ARG A 60 -9.67 15.05 2.70
C ARG A 60 -8.65 14.07 3.27
N VAL A 61 -8.36 14.21 4.57
CA VAL A 61 -7.44 13.32 5.29
C VAL A 61 -8.24 12.29 6.08
N PRO A 62 -8.11 10.99 5.78
CA PRO A 62 -8.86 9.95 6.50
C PRO A 62 -8.59 9.94 8.01
N ARG A 63 -7.35 10.18 8.43
CA ARG A 63 -6.97 10.26 9.86
C ARG A 63 -7.59 11.42 10.63
N LEU A 64 -8.02 12.45 9.93
CA LEU A 64 -8.71 13.61 10.50
C LEU A 64 -10.24 13.53 10.28
N ASN A 65 -10.80 12.34 10.21
CA ASN A 65 -12.24 12.12 9.98
C ASN A 65 -12.77 12.87 8.74
N GLY A 66 -11.92 13.09 7.75
CA GLY A 66 -12.26 13.77 6.50
C GLY A 66 -12.09 15.29 6.53
N GLU A 67 -11.50 15.87 7.56
CA GLU A 67 -11.04 17.26 7.51
C GLU A 67 -10.07 17.46 6.35
N ARG A 68 -10.06 18.68 5.82
CA ARG A 68 -9.23 19.00 4.67
C ARG A 68 -7.87 19.57 5.09
N ARG A 69 -6.82 19.16 4.39
CA ARG A 69 -5.48 19.76 4.47
C ARG A 69 -4.99 20.11 3.07
N GLY A 70 -4.04 21.04 3.00
CA GLY A 70 -3.36 21.37 1.75
C GLY A 70 -2.74 20.11 1.12
N VAL A 71 -2.86 19.95 -0.18
CA VAL A 71 -2.41 18.74 -0.88
C VAL A 71 -0.91 18.46 -0.64
N PHE A 72 -0.09 19.51 -0.55
CA PHE A 72 1.34 19.38 -0.29
C PHE A 72 1.69 19.02 1.17
N ALA A 73 0.73 19.17 2.09
CA ALA A 73 0.87 18.66 3.46
C ALA A 73 0.45 17.19 3.59
N THR A 74 0.24 16.49 2.48
CA THR A 74 -0.19 15.09 2.43
C THR A 74 0.58 14.30 1.37
N ARG A 75 0.49 12.98 1.41
CA ARG A 75 0.96 12.08 0.34
C ARG A 75 -0.19 11.60 -0.58
N SER A 76 -1.27 12.36 -0.65
CA SER A 76 -2.43 12.04 -1.48
C SER A 76 -2.04 11.90 -2.96
N PRO A 77 -2.63 10.93 -3.70
CA PRO A 77 -2.44 10.80 -5.14
C PRO A 77 -3.07 11.95 -5.94
N HIS A 78 -4.05 12.66 -5.35
CA HIS A 78 -4.74 13.78 -5.98
C HIS A 78 -3.90 15.06 -5.92
N ARG A 79 -2.76 15.07 -6.60
CA ARG A 79 -1.75 16.15 -6.64
C ARG A 79 -1.65 16.75 -8.04
N PRO A 80 -1.17 18.01 -8.17
CA PRO A 80 -0.92 18.63 -9.48
C PRO A 80 0.01 17.80 -10.35
N VAL A 81 1.10 17.28 -9.77
CA VAL A 81 1.99 16.31 -10.40
C VAL A 81 1.81 14.97 -9.67
N PRO A 82 1.24 13.94 -10.31
CA PRO A 82 0.86 12.70 -9.65
C PRO A 82 2.06 11.74 -9.44
N ILE A 83 3.16 12.27 -8.91
CA ILE A 83 4.36 11.49 -8.58
C ILE A 83 4.29 11.07 -7.11
N GLY A 84 4.57 9.79 -6.87
CA GLY A 84 4.72 9.18 -5.56
C GLY A 84 6.17 8.84 -5.26
N LEU A 85 6.48 8.69 -3.98
CA LEU A 85 7.77 8.28 -3.46
C LEU A 85 7.54 7.26 -2.35
N SER A 86 8.15 6.09 -2.46
CA SER A 86 8.09 5.02 -1.46
C SER A 86 9.49 4.52 -1.14
N LEU A 87 9.78 4.33 0.13
CA LEU A 87 10.99 3.66 0.58
C LEU A 87 10.67 2.18 0.75
N ALA A 88 11.46 1.31 0.12
CA ALA A 88 11.28 -0.13 0.18
C ALA A 88 12.59 -0.83 0.55
N THR A 89 12.48 -1.98 1.21
CA THR A 89 13.62 -2.87 1.46
C THR A 89 13.89 -3.69 0.20
N ILE A 90 15.14 -3.78 -0.23
CA ILE A 90 15.58 -4.63 -1.33
C ILE A 90 15.65 -6.08 -0.81
N ARG A 91 15.02 -7.01 -1.53
CA ARG A 91 14.99 -8.44 -1.21
C ARG A 91 15.88 -9.25 -2.14
N ALA A 92 15.76 -8.99 -3.43
CA ALA A 92 16.56 -9.62 -4.47
C ALA A 92 16.73 -8.69 -5.66
N VAL A 93 17.80 -8.91 -6.43
CA VAL A 93 18.06 -8.23 -7.69
C VAL A 93 18.49 -9.29 -8.72
N ASP A 94 17.81 -9.34 -9.85
CA ASP A 94 18.20 -10.19 -10.98
C ASP A 94 18.58 -9.30 -12.17
N VAL A 95 19.89 -9.11 -12.34
CA VAL A 95 20.45 -8.30 -13.42
C VAL A 95 20.14 -8.90 -14.79
N ASN A 96 20.13 -10.24 -14.90
CA ASN A 96 19.90 -10.90 -16.18
C ASN A 96 18.45 -10.80 -16.64
N LYS A 97 17.51 -10.91 -15.71
CA LYS A 97 16.08 -10.78 -15.99
C LYS A 97 15.56 -9.33 -15.86
N GLY A 98 16.39 -8.41 -15.34
CA GLY A 98 16.06 -7.00 -15.23
C GLY A 98 14.95 -6.73 -14.22
N PHE A 99 15.01 -7.31 -13.01
CA PHE A 99 14.01 -7.01 -11.97
C PHE A 99 14.64 -6.83 -10.59
N VAL A 100 13.91 -6.11 -9.74
CA VAL A 100 14.19 -5.95 -8.31
C VAL A 100 12.98 -6.40 -7.51
N GLU A 101 13.18 -7.35 -6.60
CA GLU A 101 12.17 -7.70 -5.59
C GLU A 101 12.31 -6.79 -4.38
N VAL A 102 11.20 -6.23 -3.94
CA VAL A 102 11.15 -5.29 -2.81
C VAL A 102 10.09 -5.67 -1.80
N SER A 103 10.24 -5.19 -0.57
CA SER A 103 9.20 -5.30 0.46
C SER A 103 8.94 -3.96 1.15
N GLY A 104 7.68 -3.77 1.58
CA GLY A 104 7.24 -2.56 2.29
C GLY A 104 6.93 -1.37 1.39
N ALA A 105 6.89 -1.55 0.06
CA ALA A 105 6.47 -0.51 -0.86
C ALA A 105 4.96 -0.25 -0.75
N ASP A 106 4.58 1.04 -0.78
CA ASP A 106 3.17 1.49 -0.79
C ASP A 106 2.75 1.79 -2.24
N LEU A 107 2.65 0.73 -3.03
CA LEU A 107 2.24 0.77 -4.43
C LEU A 107 1.20 -0.30 -4.70
N ILE A 108 0.31 -0.02 -5.64
CA ILE A 108 -0.63 -1.01 -6.18
C ILE A 108 -0.04 -1.68 -7.42
N ASP A 109 -0.55 -2.86 -7.76
CA ASP A 109 -0.10 -3.59 -8.94
C ASP A 109 -0.27 -2.78 -10.23
N GLY A 110 0.64 -2.96 -11.19
CA GLY A 110 0.67 -2.22 -12.44
C GLY A 110 1.11 -0.75 -12.32
N THR A 111 1.60 -0.31 -11.15
CA THR A 111 2.08 1.07 -10.98
C THR A 111 3.31 1.35 -11.84
N PRO A 112 3.28 2.37 -12.73
CA PRO A 112 4.44 2.77 -13.49
C PRO A 112 5.53 3.34 -12.57
N VAL A 113 6.69 2.68 -12.51
CA VAL A 113 7.88 3.15 -11.82
C VAL A 113 8.70 4.00 -12.78
N LEU A 114 9.06 5.19 -12.34
CA LEU A 114 9.81 6.18 -13.13
C LEU A 114 11.32 6.06 -12.91
N ASP A 115 11.73 5.78 -11.66
CA ASP A 115 13.13 5.73 -11.27
C ASP A 115 13.33 4.93 -9.98
N LEU A 116 14.54 4.41 -9.78
CA LEU A 116 15.01 3.78 -8.56
C LEU A 116 16.28 4.48 -8.09
N LYS A 117 16.35 4.81 -6.80
CA LYS A 117 17.56 5.40 -6.19
C LYS A 117 17.90 4.69 -4.89
N PRO A 118 19.16 4.31 -4.66
CA PRO A 118 19.54 3.73 -3.38
C PRO A 118 19.28 4.71 -2.25
N TYR A 119 18.86 4.19 -1.09
CA TYR A 119 18.73 4.98 0.12
C TYR A 119 20.11 5.22 0.74
N LEU A 120 20.44 6.49 0.96
CA LEU A 120 21.71 6.92 1.52
C LEU A 120 21.48 7.65 2.86
N PRO A 121 21.73 7.00 4.02
CA PRO A 121 21.42 7.58 5.33
C PRO A 121 22.01 8.98 5.55
N PHE A 122 23.21 9.23 5.04
CA PHE A 122 23.87 10.53 5.20
C PHE A 122 23.26 11.67 4.35
N CYS A 123 22.48 11.33 3.32
CA CYS A 123 21.74 12.29 2.49
C CYS A 123 20.26 12.33 2.84
N ASP A 124 19.67 11.16 3.11
CA ASP A 124 18.22 10.98 3.22
C ASP A 124 17.71 11.16 4.67
N THR A 125 18.63 11.16 5.64
CA THR A 125 18.30 11.43 7.05
C THR A 125 18.73 12.85 7.42
N PRO A 126 17.92 13.64 8.13
CA PRO A 126 18.35 14.92 8.65
C PRO A 126 19.63 14.79 9.49
N PRO A 127 20.60 15.72 9.37
CA PRO A 127 21.85 15.66 10.10
C PRO A 127 21.63 15.48 11.60
N SER A 128 22.44 14.62 12.24
CA SER A 128 22.47 14.45 13.69
C SER A 128 22.76 15.81 14.37
N GLY A 129 21.89 16.21 15.29
CA GLY A 129 21.97 17.56 15.91
C GLY A 129 21.03 18.60 15.30
N THR A 130 20.33 18.31 14.20
CA THR A 130 19.19 19.12 13.77
C THR A 130 18.12 19.06 14.87
N LYS A 131 17.60 20.23 15.26
CA LYS A 131 16.42 20.31 16.15
C LYS A 131 15.37 19.37 15.58
N SER A 132 14.85 18.49 16.42
CA SER A 132 14.02 17.33 16.14
C SER A 132 13.18 17.43 14.85
N VAL A 133 13.22 16.38 14.02
CA VAL A 133 12.28 16.22 12.90
C VAL A 133 10.88 16.35 13.45
N PHE A 134 10.18 17.41 13.04
CA PHE A 134 8.82 17.67 13.51
C PHE A 134 7.81 17.06 12.55
N THR A 135 6.89 16.30 13.12
CA THR A 135 5.75 15.73 12.40
C THR A 135 4.48 16.09 13.17
N PRO A 136 3.44 16.63 12.51
CA PRO A 136 2.19 16.94 13.19
C PRO A 136 1.58 15.69 13.85
N ALA A 137 0.97 15.86 15.02
CA ALA A 137 0.39 14.75 15.79
C ALA A 137 -0.57 13.88 14.98
N TRP A 138 -1.33 14.46 14.06
CA TRP A 138 -2.27 13.71 13.21
C TRP A 138 -1.60 12.77 12.18
N VAL A 139 -0.29 12.89 11.95
CA VAL A 139 0.48 11.98 11.07
C VAL A 139 1.02 10.78 11.85
N LEU A 140 1.31 10.98 13.15
CA LEU A 140 1.88 9.94 13.97
C LEU A 140 0.83 8.86 14.31
N PRO A 141 1.21 7.57 14.32
CA PRO A 141 0.34 6.54 14.88
C PRO A 141 0.18 6.84 16.37
N ASP A 142 -1.01 7.26 16.76
CA ASP A 142 -1.31 7.54 18.17
C ASP A 142 -1.56 6.23 18.90
N ALA A 143 -0.67 5.90 19.84
CA ALA A 143 -0.84 4.76 20.75
C ALA A 143 -2.02 4.96 21.73
N SER A 144 -2.48 6.20 21.91
CA SER A 144 -3.57 6.58 22.83
C SER A 144 -4.94 6.76 22.15
N SER A 145 -5.01 6.62 20.82
CA SER A 145 -6.24 6.88 20.10
C SER A 145 -7.38 5.96 20.59
N THR A 146 -8.51 6.56 20.85
CA THR A 146 -9.73 5.94 21.40
C THR A 146 -10.41 4.94 20.45
N GLY A 147 -9.67 4.31 19.56
CA GLY A 147 -10.15 3.27 18.65
C GLY A 147 -11.07 3.75 17.52
N ARG A 148 -11.19 5.05 17.33
CA ARG A 148 -11.94 5.65 16.20
C ARG A 148 -11.09 5.97 14.99
N GLU A 149 -9.77 5.80 15.10
CA GLU A 149 -8.89 6.08 14.00
C GLU A 149 -8.97 4.95 12.96
N PRO A 150 -9.20 5.25 11.67
CA PRO A 150 -9.35 4.23 10.62
C PRO A 150 -8.14 3.32 10.43
N LEU A 151 -6.99 3.73 10.95
CA LEU A 151 -5.72 2.99 10.83
C LEU A 151 -5.28 2.34 12.14
N SER A 152 -6.10 2.40 13.21
CA SER A 152 -5.81 1.65 14.45
C SER A 152 -5.76 0.16 14.16
N PRO A 153 -4.75 -0.57 14.68
CA PRO A 153 -4.67 -2.01 14.48
C PRO A 153 -5.90 -2.73 15.05
N LEU A 154 -6.41 -3.67 14.27
CA LEU A 154 -7.48 -4.58 14.66
C LEU A 154 -6.87 -5.95 14.92
N ALA A 155 -7.43 -6.71 15.85
CA ALA A 155 -7.10 -8.13 15.99
C ALA A 155 -7.61 -8.88 14.75
N VAL A 156 -6.79 -9.79 14.23
CA VAL A 156 -7.18 -10.64 13.09
C VAL A 156 -7.39 -12.06 13.61
N SER A 157 -8.54 -12.64 13.29
CA SER A 157 -8.90 -14.02 13.58
C SER A 157 -9.27 -14.73 12.30
N TRP A 158 -8.98 -16.02 12.22
CA TRP A 158 -9.32 -16.84 11.08
C TRP A 158 -10.57 -17.65 11.39
N ALA A 159 -11.49 -17.69 10.44
CA ALA A 159 -12.64 -18.61 10.52
C ALA A 159 -12.14 -20.07 10.53
N PRO A 160 -12.87 -20.99 11.18
CA PRO A 160 -12.48 -22.39 11.23
C PRO A 160 -12.14 -22.98 9.86
N GLY A 161 -10.97 -23.59 9.73
CA GLY A 161 -10.46 -24.19 8.50
C GLY A 161 -10.06 -23.18 7.39
N ALA A 162 -10.10 -21.87 7.62
CA ALA A 162 -9.77 -20.89 6.60
C ALA A 162 -8.27 -20.90 6.25
N LYS A 163 -7.40 -21.09 7.23
CA LYS A 163 -5.95 -21.22 6.98
C LYS A 163 -5.63 -22.45 6.15
N ASP A 164 -6.27 -23.56 6.42
CA ASP A 164 -6.04 -24.82 5.70
C ASP A 164 -6.48 -24.67 4.24
N ARG A 165 -7.69 -24.15 4.01
CA ARG A 165 -8.19 -23.90 2.65
C ARG A 165 -7.28 -22.93 1.87
N LEU A 166 -6.78 -21.88 2.51
CA LEU A 166 -5.83 -20.97 1.89
C LEU A 166 -4.54 -21.69 1.51
N SER A 167 -4.04 -22.54 2.41
CA SER A 167 -2.84 -23.34 2.16
C SER A 167 -3.05 -24.26 0.96
N ASP A 168 -4.17 -24.95 0.89
CA ASP A 168 -4.53 -25.82 -0.23
C ASP A 168 -4.58 -25.03 -1.55
N GLN A 169 -5.23 -23.89 -1.57
CA GLN A 169 -5.29 -23.00 -2.75
C GLN A 169 -3.90 -22.53 -3.18
N TRP A 170 -3.06 -22.15 -2.23
CA TRP A 170 -1.69 -21.70 -2.51
C TRP A 170 -0.85 -22.82 -3.13
N PHE A 171 -0.91 -24.04 -2.57
CA PHE A 171 -0.20 -25.20 -3.11
C PHE A 171 -0.73 -25.62 -4.49
N GLN A 172 -2.06 -25.61 -4.69
CA GLN A 172 -2.67 -25.94 -5.99
C GLN A 172 -2.24 -24.96 -7.09
N ARG A 173 -1.95 -23.71 -6.75
CA ARG A 173 -1.41 -22.70 -7.69
C ARG A 173 0.08 -22.83 -7.93
N GLY A 174 0.76 -23.78 -7.29
CA GLY A 174 2.20 -24.04 -7.46
C GLY A 174 3.07 -23.44 -6.36
N GLY A 175 2.48 -22.98 -5.26
CA GLY A 175 3.21 -22.52 -4.07
C GLY A 175 4.14 -21.34 -4.38
N SER A 176 5.33 -21.34 -3.81
CA SER A 176 6.33 -20.27 -3.96
C SER A 176 6.76 -19.98 -5.40
N ARG A 177 6.47 -20.87 -6.38
CA ARG A 177 6.81 -20.61 -7.79
C ARG A 177 5.99 -19.48 -8.41
N PHE A 178 4.77 -19.24 -7.90
CA PHE A 178 3.81 -18.24 -8.40
C PHE A 178 3.37 -17.25 -7.31
N SER A 179 4.01 -17.30 -6.16
CA SER A 179 3.80 -16.42 -5.01
C SER A 179 5.03 -15.53 -4.80
N LEU A 180 4.81 -14.35 -4.25
CA LEU A 180 5.89 -13.48 -3.77
C LEU A 180 6.41 -13.91 -2.37
N TYR A 181 5.87 -15.00 -1.80
CA TYR A 181 6.21 -15.52 -0.47
C TYR A 181 6.85 -16.89 -0.60
N ASP A 182 7.92 -17.09 0.18
CA ASP A 182 8.71 -18.32 0.11
C ASP A 182 7.97 -19.51 0.75
N ASP A 183 7.13 -19.22 1.76
CA ASP A 183 6.30 -20.21 2.41
C ASP A 183 4.91 -19.68 2.77
N ILE A 184 4.00 -20.59 3.08
CA ILE A 184 2.60 -20.28 3.40
C ILE A 184 2.46 -19.50 4.71
N SER A 185 3.38 -19.66 5.67
CA SER A 185 3.34 -18.93 6.93
C SER A 185 3.62 -17.45 6.74
N GLU A 186 4.54 -17.11 5.83
CA GLU A 186 4.79 -15.73 5.42
C GLU A 186 3.56 -15.10 4.76
N LEU A 187 2.86 -15.85 3.90
CA LEU A 187 1.62 -15.38 3.29
C LEU A 187 0.53 -15.15 4.34
N HIS A 188 0.36 -16.05 5.31
CA HIS A 188 -0.57 -15.85 6.42
C HIS A 188 -0.25 -14.57 7.20
N LEU A 189 1.01 -14.35 7.57
CA LEU A 189 1.45 -13.14 8.26
C LEU A 189 1.20 -11.88 7.43
N PHE A 190 1.42 -11.93 6.13
CA PHE A 190 1.13 -10.81 5.24
C PHE A 190 -0.36 -10.47 5.24
N ILE A 191 -1.25 -11.46 5.10
CA ILE A 191 -2.70 -11.27 5.12
C ILE A 191 -3.13 -10.66 6.46
N GLU A 192 -2.63 -11.19 7.58
CA GLU A 192 -2.89 -10.65 8.91
C GLU A 192 -2.43 -9.19 9.04
N GLN A 193 -1.25 -8.85 8.54
CA GLN A 193 -0.73 -7.47 8.56
C GLN A 193 -1.59 -6.51 7.73
N VAL A 194 -2.03 -6.91 6.54
CA VAL A 194 -2.88 -6.09 5.68
C VAL A 194 -4.24 -5.88 6.34
N LEU A 195 -4.88 -6.96 6.77
CA LEU A 195 -6.23 -6.95 7.31
C LEU A 195 -6.30 -6.43 8.75
N SER A 196 -5.18 -6.35 9.47
CA SER A 196 -5.12 -5.67 10.77
C SER A 196 -5.45 -4.17 10.68
N ARG A 197 -5.56 -3.62 9.49
CA ARG A 197 -6.00 -2.25 9.22
C ARG A 197 -7.33 -2.27 8.50
N ASP A 198 -8.17 -1.28 8.75
CA ASP A 198 -9.40 -1.13 7.96
C ASP A 198 -9.06 -0.59 6.57
N ILE A 199 -8.82 -1.52 5.63
CA ILE A 199 -8.46 -1.21 4.23
C ILE A 199 -9.63 -0.72 3.38
N ARG A 200 -10.85 -0.70 3.91
CA ARG A 200 -12.03 -0.24 3.19
C ARG A 200 -11.96 1.25 2.86
N SER A 201 -12.47 1.63 1.71
CA SER A 201 -12.61 3.02 1.33
C SER A 201 -13.56 3.77 2.29
N ALA A 202 -13.46 5.10 2.34
CA ALA A 202 -14.38 5.92 3.14
C ALA A 202 -15.85 5.73 2.75
N HIS A 203 -16.13 5.40 1.48
CA HIS A 203 -17.48 5.08 0.99
C HIS A 203 -17.98 3.75 1.56
N GLN A 204 -17.17 2.71 1.47
CA GLN A 204 -17.48 1.37 2.00
C GLN A 204 -17.71 1.42 3.52
N ARG A 205 -16.90 2.17 4.26
CA ARG A 205 -17.10 2.36 5.72
C ARG A 205 -18.43 3.04 6.05
N LYS A 206 -18.88 4.00 5.23
CA LYS A 206 -20.16 4.67 5.43
C LYS A 206 -21.37 3.77 5.18
N GLN A 207 -21.30 2.83 4.26
CA GLN A 207 -22.40 1.90 3.98
C GLN A 207 -22.78 1.06 5.19
N ASN A 208 -21.82 0.70 6.04
CA ASN A 208 -22.09 -0.03 7.29
C ASN A 208 -22.78 0.82 8.37
N HIS A 209 -22.74 2.15 8.28
CA HIS A 209 -23.42 3.04 9.23
C HIS A 209 -24.89 3.30 8.91
N ILE A 210 -25.36 2.97 7.72
CA ILE A 210 -26.73 3.28 7.25
C ILE A 210 -27.71 2.14 7.58
N MET A 211 -27.23 0.97 7.98
CA MET A 211 -28.08 -0.19 8.29
C MET A 211 -28.50 -0.17 9.77
N SER A 212 -29.79 -0.35 10.00
CA SER A 212 -30.47 -0.29 11.30
C SER A 212 -29.83 -1.19 12.37
N PRO A 213 -29.88 -0.78 13.67
CA PRO A 213 -29.44 -1.63 14.77
C PRO A 213 -30.33 -2.90 14.81
N GLY A 214 -29.74 -4.07 14.57
CA GLY A 214 -30.45 -5.36 14.63
C GLY A 214 -30.42 -6.19 13.35
N ALA A 215 -29.96 -5.67 12.21
CA ALA A 215 -29.71 -6.48 11.02
C ALA A 215 -28.42 -7.28 11.17
N SER A 216 -28.51 -8.61 11.12
CA SER A 216 -27.35 -9.50 11.05
C SER A 216 -26.58 -9.18 9.76
N HIS A 217 -25.42 -8.55 9.88
CA HIS A 217 -24.59 -8.19 8.74
C HIS A 217 -23.92 -9.45 8.17
N SER A 218 -24.36 -9.90 7.03
CA SER A 218 -23.59 -10.74 6.13
C SER A 218 -22.70 -9.87 5.22
N GLY A 219 -21.92 -8.98 5.81
CA GLY A 219 -21.13 -7.99 5.08
C GLY A 219 -19.70 -8.46 4.82
N TRP A 220 -19.53 -9.63 4.23
CA TRP A 220 -18.21 -10.09 3.79
C TRP A 220 -17.67 -9.15 2.69
N TRP A 221 -16.46 -8.66 2.91
CA TRP A 221 -15.67 -7.93 1.93
C TRP A 221 -14.70 -8.89 1.25
N GLU A 222 -14.28 -8.54 0.06
CA GLU A 222 -13.28 -9.32 -0.68
C GLU A 222 -12.10 -8.44 -1.08
N VAL A 223 -10.91 -9.00 -1.00
CA VAL A 223 -9.67 -8.41 -1.48
C VAL A 223 -8.82 -9.51 -2.12
N ILE A 224 -8.10 -9.16 -3.18
CA ILE A 224 -7.14 -10.08 -3.80
C ILE A 224 -5.76 -9.77 -3.22
N LEU A 225 -5.17 -10.76 -2.56
CA LEU A 225 -3.83 -10.68 -2.00
C LEU A 225 -2.99 -11.84 -2.57
N ASP A 226 -1.85 -11.51 -3.14
CA ASP A 226 -0.97 -12.49 -3.83
C ASP A 226 -1.75 -13.34 -4.87
N GLY A 227 -2.71 -12.72 -5.54
CA GLY A 227 -3.57 -13.36 -6.52
C GLY A 227 -4.62 -14.33 -5.95
N ILE A 228 -4.78 -14.41 -4.63
CA ILE A 228 -5.81 -15.21 -3.96
C ILE A 228 -6.91 -14.29 -3.45
N ALA A 229 -8.17 -14.66 -3.72
CA ALA A 229 -9.33 -13.93 -3.20
C ALA A 229 -9.54 -14.25 -1.72
N ILE A 230 -9.42 -13.24 -0.88
CA ILE A 230 -9.59 -13.31 0.57
C ILE A 230 -10.88 -12.60 0.95
N ARG A 231 -11.77 -13.31 1.63
CA ARG A 231 -12.98 -12.71 2.20
C ARG A 231 -12.75 -12.37 3.66
N TYR A 232 -13.23 -11.22 4.08
CA TYR A 232 -13.07 -10.77 5.46
C TYR A 232 -14.29 -9.97 5.92
N ASP A 233 -14.54 -9.99 7.23
CA ASP A 233 -15.55 -9.17 7.89
C ASP A 233 -14.91 -8.37 9.02
N ILE A 234 -15.37 -7.13 9.24
CA ILE A 234 -14.79 -6.20 10.24
C ILE A 234 -15.84 -5.88 11.30
N HIS A 235 -15.56 -6.30 12.51
CA HIS A 235 -16.35 -6.01 13.70
C HIS A 235 -15.73 -4.85 14.49
N LEU A 236 -16.09 -3.62 14.16
CA LEU A 236 -15.50 -2.40 14.78
C LEU A 236 -15.74 -2.33 16.29
N GLY A 237 -16.87 -2.81 16.79
CA GLY A 237 -17.19 -2.80 18.23
C GLY A 237 -16.26 -3.69 19.05
N SER A 238 -15.86 -4.82 18.54
CA SER A 238 -14.90 -5.76 19.16
C SER A 238 -13.46 -5.56 18.69
N LYS A 239 -13.21 -4.63 17.76
CA LYS A 239 -11.89 -4.41 17.10
C LYS A 239 -11.32 -5.70 16.51
N LEU A 240 -12.16 -6.49 15.87
CA LEU A 240 -11.82 -7.80 15.33
C LEU A 240 -12.09 -7.85 13.83
N VAL A 241 -11.18 -8.46 13.10
CA VAL A 241 -11.36 -8.86 11.69
C VAL A 241 -11.41 -10.37 11.63
N ILE A 242 -12.46 -10.91 11.00
CA ILE A 242 -12.58 -12.35 10.74
C ILE A 242 -12.21 -12.59 9.28
N VAL A 243 -11.26 -13.49 9.05
CA VAL A 243 -10.77 -13.86 7.73
C VAL A 243 -11.34 -15.20 7.32
N ALA A 244 -11.89 -15.27 6.11
CA ALA A 244 -12.29 -16.49 5.46
C ALA A 244 -11.71 -16.53 4.04
N THR A 245 -11.59 -17.71 3.46
CA THR A 245 -11.26 -17.85 2.02
C THR A 245 -12.56 -18.00 1.24
N SER A 246 -12.59 -17.50 0.01
CA SER A 246 -13.65 -17.87 -0.93
C SER A 246 -13.62 -19.38 -1.19
N LEU A 247 -14.80 -20.00 -1.28
CA LEU A 247 -14.96 -21.40 -1.67
C LEU A 247 -14.49 -21.60 -3.11
#